data_58996c849b87495ba419c1c30b14180d
#
_entry.id   58996c849b87495ba419c1c30b14180d
#
_cell.length_a   1.000
_cell.length_b   1.000
_cell.length_c   1.000
_cell.angle_alpha   90.00
_cell.angle_beta   90.00
_cell.angle_gamma   90.00
#
_symmetry.space_group_name_H-M   'P 1'
#
loop_
_entity.id
_entity.type
_entity.pdbx_description
1 polymer ?
#
loop_
_entity_poly.entity_id
_entity_poly.type
_entity_poly.pdbx_seq_one_letter_code
_entity_poly.pdbx_strand_id
1 'polypeptide(L)'
;MQALAKGLSDADITDLAAYYAYLPKARNAPTTYADALPALVRVGAPMRNIAPCIACHGSVDQKLGAPWLEGMPKAYLVTQLTSFQSGARRNDSHAQMRNMARAMSDAEILGVADFYAGRGLPGATR
;
A
#
# COMPACT_ATOMS: atom_id res chain seq x y z
N MET A 1 7.94 -6.18 15.30
CA MET A 1 7.62 -7.18 14.27
C MET A 1 8.80 -8.06 13.89
N GLN A 2 9.96 -7.51 13.50
CA GLN A 2 11.10 -8.33 13.07
C GLN A 2 11.60 -9.33 14.13
N ALA A 3 11.64 -8.93 15.40
CA ALA A 3 12.03 -9.82 16.50
C ALA A 3 11.00 -10.95 16.73
N LEU A 4 9.72 -10.63 16.65
CA LEU A 4 8.63 -11.60 16.78
C LEU A 4 8.61 -12.60 15.62
N ALA A 5 8.80 -12.10 14.40
CA ALA A 5 8.80 -12.95 13.19
C ALA A 5 9.93 -13.98 13.18
N LYS A 6 11.06 -13.69 13.82
CA LYS A 6 12.18 -14.66 13.93
C LYS A 6 11.86 -15.87 14.79
N GLY A 7 10.86 -15.78 15.67
CA GLY A 7 10.42 -16.88 16.54
C GLY A 7 9.33 -17.76 15.93
N LEU A 8 8.84 -17.41 14.74
CA LEU A 8 7.80 -18.18 14.04
C LEU A 8 8.45 -19.26 13.16
N SER A 9 7.89 -20.47 13.21
CA SER A 9 8.21 -21.53 12.26
C SER A 9 7.54 -21.25 10.90
N ASP A 10 7.97 -21.93 9.85
CA ASP A 10 7.33 -21.85 8.54
C ASP A 10 5.85 -22.29 8.59
N ALA A 11 5.52 -23.24 9.45
CA ALA A 11 4.13 -23.65 9.69
C ALA A 11 3.32 -22.51 10.33
N ASP A 12 3.85 -21.86 11.39
CA ASP A 12 3.18 -20.71 12.01
C ASP A 12 2.96 -19.57 11.02
N ILE A 13 3.95 -19.30 10.17
CA ILE A 13 3.84 -18.27 9.12
C ILE A 13 2.73 -18.62 8.12
N THR A 14 2.66 -19.87 7.70
CA THR A 14 1.64 -20.36 6.75
C THR A 14 0.25 -20.27 7.37
N ASP A 15 0.08 -20.71 8.60
CA ASP A 15 -1.21 -20.70 9.31
C ASP A 15 -1.68 -19.26 9.57
N LEU A 16 -0.80 -18.39 10.02
CA LEU A 16 -1.11 -16.97 10.21
C LEU A 16 -1.47 -16.28 8.88
N ALA A 17 -0.74 -16.57 7.82
CA ALA A 17 -1.04 -16.02 6.50
C ALA A 17 -2.42 -16.49 6.00
N ALA A 18 -2.73 -17.77 6.15
CA ALA A 18 -4.03 -18.34 5.80
C ALA A 18 -5.16 -17.70 6.63
N TYR A 19 -4.96 -17.59 7.96
CA TYR A 19 -5.93 -16.98 8.86
C TYR A 19 -6.26 -15.54 8.45
N TYR A 20 -5.24 -14.69 8.27
CA TYR A 20 -5.46 -13.29 7.90
C TYR A 20 -5.98 -13.13 6.48
N ALA A 21 -5.63 -14.03 5.55
CA ALA A 21 -6.20 -14.03 4.21
C ALA A 21 -7.68 -14.39 4.18
N TYR A 22 -8.11 -15.25 5.11
CA TYR A 22 -9.49 -15.72 5.23
C TYR A 22 -10.39 -14.78 6.01
N LEU A 23 -9.85 -13.89 6.84
CA LEU A 23 -10.65 -12.91 7.56
C LEU A 23 -11.51 -12.09 6.60
N PRO A 24 -12.79 -11.85 6.97
CA PRO A 24 -13.66 -10.98 6.17
C PRO A 24 -12.95 -9.64 5.98
N LYS A 25 -12.50 -9.37 4.77
CA LYS A 25 -12.03 -8.02 4.42
C LYS A 25 -13.26 -7.13 4.47
N ALA A 26 -13.18 -6.03 5.22
CA ALA A 26 -14.17 -4.99 5.11
C ALA A 26 -14.25 -4.65 3.62
N ARG A 27 -15.34 -5.08 2.96
CA ARG A 27 -15.56 -4.78 1.55
C ARG A 27 -15.77 -3.28 1.48
N ASN A 28 -14.74 -2.59 1.09
CA ASN A 28 -14.89 -1.23 0.66
C ASN A 28 -15.87 -1.26 -0.50
N ALA A 29 -16.84 -0.34 -0.50
CA ALA A 29 -17.71 -0.15 -1.64
C ALA A 29 -16.87 -0.22 -2.92
N PRO A 30 -17.39 -0.82 -4.02
CA PRO A 30 -16.64 -0.92 -5.25
C PRO A 30 -16.10 0.46 -5.56
N THR A 31 -14.80 0.59 -5.51
CA THR A 31 -14.15 1.84 -5.83
C THR A 31 -14.26 1.98 -7.33
N THR A 32 -15.39 2.44 -7.79
CA THR A 32 -15.45 3.04 -9.12
C THR A 32 -14.53 4.23 -9.02
N TYR A 33 -13.36 4.11 -9.63
CA TYR A 33 -12.42 5.21 -9.77
C TYR A 33 -12.99 6.29 -10.71
N ALA A 34 -14.29 6.62 -10.57
CA ALA A 34 -14.98 7.58 -11.39
C ALA A 34 -14.49 9.01 -11.15
N ASP A 35 -13.90 9.28 -9.99
CA ASP A 35 -13.41 10.59 -9.61
C ASP A 35 -11.92 10.70 -9.91
N ALA A 36 -11.46 11.92 -10.19
CA ALA A 36 -10.13 12.26 -10.63
C ALA A 36 -9.03 11.59 -9.78
N LEU A 37 -8.51 10.47 -10.28
CA LEU A 37 -7.34 9.81 -9.68
C LEU A 37 -6.14 10.74 -9.80
N PRO A 38 -5.34 10.93 -8.74
CA PRO A 38 -4.06 11.60 -8.88
C PRO A 38 -3.26 10.96 -10.02
N ALA A 39 -2.65 11.79 -10.86
CA ALA A 39 -1.90 11.31 -12.02
C ALA A 39 -0.89 10.21 -11.65
N LEU A 40 -0.18 10.38 -10.53
CA LEU A 40 0.78 9.40 -10.04
C LEU A 40 0.14 8.04 -9.70
N VAL A 41 -1.08 8.06 -9.19
CA VAL A 41 -1.82 6.82 -8.88
C VAL A 41 -2.27 6.11 -10.15
N ARG A 42 -2.79 6.86 -11.12
CA ARG A 42 -3.39 6.32 -12.35
C ARG A 42 -2.38 6.00 -13.45
N VAL A 43 -1.42 6.89 -13.67
CA VAL A 43 -0.48 6.84 -14.80
C VAL A 43 0.96 6.60 -14.33
N GLY A 44 1.27 6.96 -13.09
CA GLY A 44 2.64 6.96 -12.59
C GLY A 44 3.43 8.16 -13.15
N ALA A 45 4.75 8.02 -13.14
CA ALA A 45 5.69 8.96 -13.76
C ALA A 45 6.80 8.16 -14.48
N PRO A 46 6.53 7.68 -15.72
CA PRO A 46 7.43 6.77 -16.44
C PRO A 46 8.86 7.33 -16.60
N MET A 47 8.99 8.63 -16.83
CA MET A 47 10.30 9.29 -16.96
C MET A 47 11.13 9.27 -15.67
N ARG A 48 10.52 8.95 -14.53
CA ARG A 48 11.15 8.79 -13.21
C ARG A 48 11.11 7.35 -12.71
N ASN A 49 10.75 6.40 -13.56
CA ASN A 49 10.54 4.98 -13.21
C ASN A 49 9.53 4.75 -12.08
N ILE A 50 8.50 5.59 -12.00
CA ILE A 50 7.39 5.39 -11.06
C ILE A 50 6.23 4.75 -11.81
N ALA A 51 5.98 3.47 -11.53
CA ALA A 51 4.81 2.77 -12.06
C ALA A 51 3.51 3.33 -11.46
N PRO A 52 2.37 3.22 -12.15
CA PRO A 52 1.07 3.55 -11.57
C PRO A 52 0.82 2.76 -10.28
N CYS A 53 0.46 3.44 -9.19
CA CYS A 53 0.21 2.77 -7.91
C CYS A 53 -0.89 1.70 -8.03
N ILE A 54 -1.93 1.99 -8.85
CA ILE A 54 -3.04 1.05 -9.10
C ILE A 54 -2.61 -0.21 -9.83
N ALA A 55 -1.48 -0.24 -10.51
CA ALA A 55 -1.02 -1.43 -11.22
C ALA A 55 -0.76 -2.61 -10.26
N CYS A 56 -0.30 -2.32 -9.03
CA CYS A 56 -0.03 -3.33 -8.01
C CYS A 56 -1.01 -3.23 -6.84
N HIS A 57 -1.37 -2.00 -6.43
CA HIS A 57 -2.30 -1.70 -5.34
C HIS A 57 -3.73 -1.45 -5.84
N GLY A 58 -4.08 -1.94 -7.01
CA GLY A 58 -5.34 -1.70 -7.70
C GLY A 58 -6.59 -2.09 -6.93
N SER A 59 -7.72 -2.19 -7.63
CA SER A 59 -9.03 -2.47 -7.05
C SER A 59 -9.09 -3.78 -6.24
N VAL A 60 -10.20 -3.97 -5.53
CA VAL A 60 -10.48 -5.02 -4.54
C VAL A 60 -10.00 -6.42 -4.93
N ASP A 61 -9.99 -6.73 -6.21
CA ASP A 61 -9.71 -8.07 -6.72
C ASP A 61 -8.33 -8.21 -7.39
N GLN A 62 -7.52 -7.15 -7.43
CA GLN A 62 -6.27 -7.12 -8.20
C GLN A 62 -5.10 -6.52 -7.40
N LYS A 63 -4.73 -7.17 -6.31
CA LYS A 63 -3.60 -6.69 -5.50
C LYS A 63 -2.24 -7.31 -5.86
N LEU A 64 -2.16 -8.25 -6.78
CA LEU A 64 -0.92 -8.87 -7.26
C LEU A 64 0.13 -9.14 -6.15
N GLY A 65 -0.32 -9.53 -4.95
CA GLY A 65 0.55 -9.68 -3.78
C GLY A 65 0.93 -8.39 -3.07
N ALA A 66 0.49 -7.22 -3.55
CA ALA A 66 0.72 -5.94 -2.89
C ALA A 66 -0.27 -5.74 -1.73
N PRO A 67 0.10 -5.00 -0.67
CA PRO A 67 -0.78 -4.75 0.46
C PRO A 67 -1.95 -3.84 0.07
N TRP A 68 -3.02 -3.97 0.81
CA TRP A 68 -4.19 -3.09 0.75
C TRP A 68 -3.83 -1.70 1.30
N LEU A 69 -4.18 -0.63 0.59
CA LEU A 69 -3.86 0.75 1.00
C LEU A 69 -5.09 1.57 1.35
N GLU A 70 -6.26 1.23 0.79
CA GLU A 70 -7.50 1.97 0.96
C GLU A 70 -7.93 2.00 2.44
N GLY A 71 -8.20 3.19 2.95
CA GLY A 71 -8.61 3.41 4.33
C GLY A 71 -7.50 3.28 5.37
N MET A 72 -6.26 3.05 4.95
CA MET A 72 -5.12 3.08 5.87
C MET A 72 -4.91 4.52 6.41
N PRO A 73 -4.52 4.68 7.69
CA PRO A 73 -4.26 6.01 8.23
C PRO A 73 -3.20 6.76 7.41
N LYS A 74 -3.48 8.03 7.07
CA LYS A 74 -2.53 8.88 6.32
C LYS A 74 -1.13 8.87 6.91
N ALA A 75 -1.03 9.08 8.23
CA ALA A 75 0.27 9.10 8.92
C ALA A 75 1.04 7.79 8.75
N TYR A 76 0.34 6.65 8.76
CA TYR A 76 0.95 5.34 8.50
C TYR A 76 1.48 5.27 7.07
N LEU A 77 0.68 5.64 6.06
CA LEU A 77 1.09 5.60 4.65
C LEU A 77 2.29 6.50 4.38
N VAL A 78 2.29 7.72 4.91
CA VAL A 78 3.44 8.65 4.83
C VAL A 78 4.69 8.01 5.44
N THR A 79 4.58 7.47 6.67
CA THR A 79 5.70 6.83 7.35
C THR A 79 6.26 5.65 6.53
N GLN A 80 5.41 4.84 5.92
CA GLN A 80 5.85 3.71 5.12
C GLN A 80 6.58 4.16 3.85
N LEU A 81 6.03 5.13 3.12
CA LEU A 81 6.67 5.67 1.90
C LEU A 81 8.01 6.34 2.22
N THR A 82 8.07 7.16 3.26
CA THR A 82 9.32 7.81 3.71
C THR A 82 10.35 6.76 4.17
N SER A 83 9.92 5.68 4.83
CA SER A 83 10.80 4.60 5.24
C SER A 83 11.37 3.82 4.06
N PHE A 84 10.59 3.63 2.99
CA PHE A 84 11.10 3.08 1.74
C PHE A 84 12.04 4.06 1.03
N GLN A 85 11.68 5.35 0.99
CA GLN A 85 12.49 6.40 0.38
C GLN A 85 13.89 6.48 1.00
N SER A 86 13.97 6.52 2.33
CA SER A 86 15.24 6.54 3.08
C SER A 86 15.97 5.20 3.07
N GLY A 87 15.29 4.11 2.72
CA GLY A 87 15.82 2.75 2.80
C GLY A 87 15.85 2.17 4.21
N ALA A 88 15.18 2.79 5.18
CA ALA A 88 14.98 2.21 6.51
C ALA A 88 14.08 0.96 6.44
N ARG A 89 13.09 0.96 5.55
CA ARG A 89 12.28 -0.21 5.21
C ARG A 89 12.83 -0.88 3.95
N ARG A 90 13.15 -2.19 4.03
CA ARG A 90 13.81 -2.95 2.96
C ARG A 90 13.20 -4.32 2.70
N ASN A 91 11.97 -4.56 3.14
CA ASN A 91 11.30 -5.84 3.00
C ASN A 91 10.45 -5.94 1.72
N ASP A 92 10.72 -5.07 0.76
CA ASP A 92 10.07 -5.06 -0.55
C ASP A 92 10.80 -5.96 -1.55
N SER A 93 10.06 -6.78 -2.28
CA SER A 93 10.60 -7.65 -3.30
C SER A 93 11.31 -6.82 -4.39
N HIS A 94 12.54 -7.21 -4.75
CA HIS A 94 13.34 -6.56 -5.78
C HIS A 94 13.48 -5.03 -5.65
N ALA A 95 13.38 -4.50 -4.44
CA ALA A 95 13.45 -3.07 -4.15
C ALA A 95 12.38 -2.22 -4.87
N GLN A 96 11.26 -2.81 -5.28
CA GLN A 96 10.23 -2.14 -6.07
C GLN A 96 9.73 -0.86 -5.40
N MET A 97 9.27 -0.96 -4.14
CA MET A 97 8.76 0.20 -3.42
C MET A 97 9.85 1.21 -3.09
N ARG A 98 11.06 0.76 -2.76
CA ARG A 98 12.21 1.66 -2.52
C ARG A 98 12.57 2.47 -3.76
N ASN A 99 12.59 1.84 -4.93
CA ASN A 99 12.92 2.52 -6.19
C ASN A 99 11.86 3.58 -6.53
N MET A 100 10.58 3.24 -6.38
CA MET A 100 9.50 4.20 -6.63
C MET A 100 9.50 5.34 -5.60
N ALA A 101 9.60 5.03 -4.30
CA ALA A 101 9.55 6.02 -3.24
C ALA A 101 10.72 7.01 -3.30
N ARG A 102 11.92 6.56 -3.69
CA ARG A 102 13.08 7.45 -3.88
C ARG A 102 12.89 8.48 -4.98
N ALA A 103 12.10 8.15 -5.99
CA ALA A 103 11.81 9.04 -7.10
C ALA A 103 10.62 9.99 -6.82
N MET A 104 9.91 9.80 -5.71
CA MET A 104 8.79 10.65 -5.29
C MET A 104 9.28 11.88 -4.51
N SER A 105 8.62 13.01 -4.74
CA SER A 105 8.74 14.18 -3.87
C SER A 105 7.90 14.01 -2.59
N ASP A 106 8.20 14.79 -1.56
CA ASP A 106 7.41 14.79 -0.30
C ASP A 106 5.95 15.18 -0.56
N ALA A 107 5.71 16.12 -1.47
CA ALA A 107 4.36 16.51 -1.86
C ALA A 107 3.59 15.36 -2.52
N GLU A 108 4.26 14.55 -3.35
CA GLU A 108 3.66 13.36 -3.97
C GLU A 108 3.37 12.27 -2.95
N ILE A 109 4.27 12.06 -1.99
CA ILE A 109 4.05 11.14 -0.87
C ILE A 109 2.81 11.54 -0.08
N LEU A 110 2.69 12.82 0.27
CA LEU A 110 1.53 13.36 0.98
C LEU A 110 0.24 13.20 0.16
N GLY A 111 0.27 13.53 -1.13
CA GLY A 111 -0.90 13.44 -2.01
C GLY A 111 -1.38 12.01 -2.22
N VAL A 112 -0.48 11.06 -2.41
CA VAL A 112 -0.82 9.63 -2.52
C VAL A 112 -1.37 9.09 -1.20
N ALA A 113 -0.77 9.48 -0.08
CA ALA A 113 -1.25 9.08 1.24
C ALA A 113 -2.65 9.63 1.55
N ASP A 114 -2.93 10.89 1.21
CA ASP A 114 -4.27 11.48 1.33
C ASP A 114 -5.29 10.74 0.48
N PHE A 115 -4.95 10.45 -0.76
CA PHE A 115 -5.82 9.73 -1.68
C PHE A 115 -6.25 8.38 -1.12
N TYR A 116 -5.31 7.54 -0.68
CA TYR A 116 -5.63 6.21 -0.16
C TYR A 116 -6.31 6.27 1.21
N ALA A 117 -5.93 7.20 2.09
CA ALA A 117 -6.56 7.36 3.40
C ALA A 117 -8.01 7.82 3.30
N GLY A 118 -8.34 8.68 2.34
CA GLY A 118 -9.70 9.17 2.09
C GLY A 118 -10.64 8.11 1.51
N ARG A 119 -10.15 6.94 1.13
CA ARG A 119 -10.94 5.85 0.54
C ARG A 119 -11.39 4.78 1.53
N GLY A 120 -11.42 5.11 2.82
CA GLY A 120 -12.01 4.25 3.85
C GLY A 120 -13.50 4.01 3.63
N LEU A 121 -14.02 2.96 4.28
CA LEU A 121 -15.44 2.61 4.24
C LEU A 121 -16.32 3.80 4.62
N PRO A 122 -17.41 4.09 3.88
CA PRO A 122 -18.48 4.91 4.41
C PRO A 122 -19.02 4.23 5.68
N GLY A 123 -18.89 4.90 6.83
CA GLY A 123 -19.43 4.42 8.09
C GLY A 123 -18.45 3.86 9.11
N ALA A 124 -17.16 3.78 8.83
CA ALA A 124 -16.14 3.56 9.85
C ALA A 124 -15.92 4.87 10.64
N THR A 125 -16.86 5.22 11.50
CA THR A 125 -16.63 6.20 12.56
C THR A 125 -15.58 5.61 13.50
N ARG A 126 -14.50 6.34 13.69
CA ARG A 126 -13.47 6.07 14.70
C ARG A 126 -13.99 6.37 16.08
#